data_4d67cc874f0e6ffe56a043a3e23a723c
#
_entry.id   4d67cc874f0e6ffe56a043a3e23a723c
#
_cell.length_a   1.000
_cell.length_b   1.000
_cell.length_c   1.000
_cell.angle_alpha   90.00
_cell.angle_beta   90.00
_cell.angle_gamma   90.00
#
_symmetry.space_group_name_H-M   'P 1'
#
loop_
_entity.id
_entity.type
_entity.pdbx_description
1 polymer ?
#
loop_
_entity_poly.entity_id
_entity_poly.type
_entity_poly.pdbx_seq_one_letter_code
_entity_poly.pdbx_strand_id
1 'polypeptide(L)'
;MASIPTPHDQVLRGIHVLDGGLASELEYLGARIDGPLWSAHVLEDEPEKVAAVHRAYIQAGSQCIATCSYQVSRMGYAEVGLAPERADAALLRSVTLARSVVAEFPGRRVLVAGSLGPYGAALHNGAEYTGKYDCSFADLVRFHRERIEVFATASGPEAPDLLAFETFPSLEEVPAVGEALAPWPALSAWFSFSCRDAQHVSHGEPLADCAALVAGLPQTVAIGVNCIPPRQIPSLIAVLRSASNKPIMVYPNSGEGWDAQARCWIGSSDPAEFGSMAASWFAAGAQIVGGCCRTRPAHIRQVSQAAALLSA
;
A
#
# COMPACT_ATOMS: atom_id res chain seq x y z
N MET A 1 -10.73 27.66 -14.36
CA MET A 1 -9.58 28.21 -13.60
C MET A 1 -8.80 27.01 -13.07
N ALA A 2 -7.53 26.84 -13.43
CA ALA A 2 -6.69 25.82 -12.84
C ALA A 2 -6.47 26.17 -11.37
N SER A 3 -6.82 25.26 -10.44
CA SER A 3 -6.57 25.44 -9.01
C SER A 3 -5.06 25.54 -8.77
N ILE A 4 -4.64 26.42 -7.89
CA ILE A 4 -3.25 26.48 -7.43
C ILE A 4 -2.93 25.14 -6.78
N PRO A 5 -1.85 24.42 -7.19
CA PRO A 5 -1.49 23.14 -6.62
C PRO A 5 -1.26 23.29 -5.10
N THR A 6 -1.88 22.42 -4.31
CA THR A 6 -1.64 22.34 -2.88
C THR A 6 -0.28 21.66 -2.60
N PRO A 7 0.31 21.81 -1.40
CA PRO A 7 1.50 21.03 -1.01
C PRO A 7 1.29 19.52 -1.20
N HIS A 8 0.06 19.03 -0.98
CA HIS A 8 -0.31 17.63 -1.17
C HIS A 8 -0.15 17.17 -2.63
N ASP A 9 -0.53 18.01 -3.61
CA ASP A 9 -0.44 17.67 -5.03
C ASP A 9 1.02 17.53 -5.52
N GLN A 10 1.99 18.00 -4.75
CA GLN A 10 3.42 17.96 -5.11
C GLN A 10 4.14 16.68 -4.63
N VAL A 11 3.61 15.98 -3.62
CA VAL A 11 4.33 14.86 -3.00
C VAL A 11 4.63 13.74 -3.98
N LEU A 12 3.65 13.35 -4.81
CA LEU A 12 3.77 12.29 -5.81
C LEU A 12 4.22 12.78 -7.21
N ARG A 13 4.56 14.05 -7.36
CA ARG A 13 4.98 14.58 -8.67
C ARG A 13 6.24 13.88 -9.17
N GLY A 14 6.17 13.32 -10.40
CA GLY A 14 7.27 12.58 -11.02
C GLY A 14 7.52 11.18 -10.42
N ILE A 15 6.60 10.69 -9.58
CA ILE A 15 6.59 9.32 -9.10
C ILE A 15 5.69 8.49 -10.01
N HIS A 16 6.23 7.44 -10.60
CA HIS A 16 5.54 6.54 -11.51
C HIS A 16 5.65 5.07 -11.09
N VAL A 17 6.64 4.72 -10.28
CA VAL A 17 6.95 3.34 -9.93
C VAL A 17 6.94 3.16 -8.42
N LEU A 18 5.99 2.34 -7.91
CA LEU A 18 6.01 1.84 -6.55
C LEU A 18 6.92 0.60 -6.44
N ASP A 19 7.06 0.10 -5.23
CA ASP A 19 7.67 -1.20 -4.98
C ASP A 19 6.72 -2.37 -5.30
N GLY A 20 7.11 -3.57 -4.87
CA GLY A 20 6.35 -4.80 -5.03
C GLY A 20 6.00 -5.45 -3.70
N GLY A 21 5.64 -6.74 -3.74
CA GLY A 21 5.20 -7.50 -2.58
C GLY A 21 6.30 -7.70 -1.54
N LEU A 22 6.33 -6.88 -0.49
CA LEU A 22 7.34 -6.95 0.58
C LEU A 22 7.36 -8.34 1.23
N ALA A 23 6.22 -8.86 1.66
CA ALA A 23 6.11 -10.17 2.30
C ALA A 23 6.57 -11.31 1.37
N SER A 24 6.20 -11.26 0.09
CA SER A 24 6.60 -12.28 -0.88
C SER A 24 8.11 -12.31 -1.11
N GLU A 25 8.76 -11.17 -1.08
CA GLU A 25 10.22 -11.10 -1.23
C GLU A 25 10.92 -11.50 0.08
N LEU A 26 10.34 -11.20 1.26
CA LEU A 26 10.83 -11.70 2.55
C LEU A 26 10.77 -13.24 2.61
N GLU A 27 9.66 -13.86 2.18
CA GLU A 27 9.56 -15.32 2.06
C GLU A 27 10.65 -15.91 1.14
N TYR A 28 10.87 -15.26 0.00
CA TYR A 28 11.93 -15.67 -0.92
C TYR A 28 13.33 -15.59 -0.30
N LEU A 29 13.57 -14.62 0.57
CA LEU A 29 14.80 -14.50 1.33
C LEU A 29 14.84 -15.45 2.56
N GLY A 30 13.86 -16.33 2.70
CA GLY A 30 13.78 -17.33 3.75
C GLY A 30 13.34 -16.75 5.11
N ALA A 31 12.66 -15.61 5.14
CA ALA A 31 12.00 -15.14 6.34
C ALA A 31 10.69 -15.92 6.58
N ARG A 32 10.39 -16.21 7.84
CA ARG A 32 9.12 -16.82 8.23
C ARG A 32 8.11 -15.71 8.48
N ILE A 33 6.96 -15.74 7.79
CA ILE A 33 5.88 -14.76 7.92
C ILE A 33 4.55 -15.43 8.33
N ASP A 34 4.63 -16.59 8.97
CA ASP A 34 3.50 -17.43 9.38
C ASP A 34 2.93 -17.11 10.79
N GLY A 35 3.49 -16.13 11.47
CA GLY A 35 3.08 -15.73 12.80
C GLY A 35 1.94 -14.70 12.85
N PRO A 36 1.33 -14.47 14.03
CA PRO A 36 0.22 -13.52 14.19
C PRO A 36 0.61 -12.05 13.94
N LEU A 37 1.88 -11.70 13.97
CA LEU A 37 2.38 -10.38 13.59
C LEU A 37 2.83 -10.31 12.12
N TRP A 38 2.74 -11.42 11.39
CA TRP A 38 3.10 -11.56 9.98
C TRP A 38 4.48 -10.92 9.69
N SER A 39 4.58 -9.94 8.78
CA SER A 39 5.87 -9.28 8.48
C SER A 39 6.39 -8.37 9.60
N ALA A 40 5.55 -8.00 10.59
CA ALA A 40 5.98 -7.12 11.67
C ALA A 40 7.02 -7.76 12.60
N HIS A 41 6.97 -9.10 12.82
CA HIS A 41 8.01 -9.77 13.60
C HIS A 41 9.35 -9.79 12.84
N VAL A 42 9.34 -9.90 11.51
CA VAL A 42 10.57 -9.85 10.70
C VAL A 42 11.28 -8.49 10.84
N LEU A 43 10.50 -7.42 10.99
CA LEU A 43 11.05 -6.10 11.27
C LEU A 43 11.82 -6.04 12.60
N GLU A 44 11.40 -6.82 13.59
CA GLU A 44 12.08 -6.90 14.89
C GLU A 44 13.26 -7.89 14.87
N ASP A 45 13.04 -9.09 14.33
CA ASP A 45 13.94 -10.23 14.47
C ASP A 45 15.01 -10.27 13.35
N GLU A 46 14.65 -9.84 12.12
CA GLU A 46 15.52 -9.95 10.94
C GLU A 46 15.47 -8.64 10.10
N PRO A 47 15.71 -7.45 10.71
CA PRO A 47 15.56 -6.14 10.02
C PRO A 47 16.46 -6.02 8.78
N GLU A 48 17.56 -6.75 8.72
CA GLU A 48 18.46 -6.79 7.56
C GLU A 48 17.78 -7.41 6.33
N LYS A 49 16.85 -8.35 6.51
CA LYS A 49 16.04 -8.90 5.39
C LYS A 49 15.07 -7.85 4.87
N VAL A 50 14.40 -7.10 5.76
CA VAL A 50 13.52 -5.99 5.35
C VAL A 50 14.33 -4.92 4.60
N ALA A 51 15.51 -4.56 5.09
CA ALA A 51 16.40 -3.63 4.40
C ALA A 51 16.84 -4.17 3.02
N ALA A 52 17.13 -5.47 2.91
CA ALA A 52 17.48 -6.10 1.64
C ALA A 52 16.33 -6.04 0.63
N VAL A 53 15.08 -6.24 1.06
CA VAL A 53 13.89 -6.11 0.21
C VAL A 53 13.73 -4.68 -0.30
N HIS A 54 13.77 -3.68 0.57
CA HIS A 54 13.71 -2.27 0.16
C HIS A 54 14.81 -1.92 -0.84
N ARG A 55 16.04 -2.34 -0.57
CA ARG A 55 17.19 -2.13 -1.47
C ARG A 55 16.96 -2.75 -2.84
N ALA A 56 16.46 -3.98 -2.89
CA ALA A 56 16.20 -4.69 -4.14
C ALA A 56 15.12 -3.99 -4.99
N TYR A 57 14.06 -3.44 -4.36
CA TYR A 57 13.04 -2.68 -5.06
C TYR A 57 13.55 -1.32 -5.55
N ILE A 58 14.33 -0.58 -4.75
CA ILE A 58 14.95 0.67 -5.21
C ILE A 58 15.89 0.40 -6.39
N GLN A 59 16.70 -0.65 -6.34
CA GLN A 59 17.57 -1.07 -7.46
C GLN A 59 16.77 -1.46 -8.71
N ALA A 60 15.56 -2.02 -8.53
CA ALA A 60 14.65 -2.34 -9.63
C ALA A 60 14.01 -1.11 -10.28
N GLY A 61 14.09 0.06 -9.65
CA GLY A 61 13.57 1.32 -10.19
C GLY A 61 12.42 1.93 -9.40
N SER A 62 12.08 1.40 -8.22
CA SER A 62 11.06 2.01 -7.36
C SER A 62 11.44 3.44 -6.97
N GLN A 63 10.47 4.33 -7.03
CA GLN A 63 10.55 5.74 -6.65
C GLN A 63 9.75 6.04 -5.38
N CYS A 64 8.98 5.07 -4.91
CA CYS A 64 8.31 5.06 -3.63
C CYS A 64 8.30 3.64 -3.09
N ILE A 65 8.66 3.48 -1.82
CA ILE A 65 8.64 2.21 -1.11
C ILE A 65 7.69 2.28 0.08
N ALA A 66 6.90 1.23 0.29
CA ALA A 66 6.01 1.09 1.43
C ALA A 66 6.75 0.45 2.62
N THR A 67 6.53 0.99 3.82
CA THR A 67 7.17 0.46 5.03
C THR A 67 6.63 -0.92 5.43
N CYS A 68 7.41 -1.68 6.20
CA CYS A 68 7.02 -2.99 6.76
C CYS A 68 6.07 -2.80 7.97
N SER A 69 4.96 -2.09 7.80
CA SER A 69 4.04 -1.71 8.88
C SER A 69 2.56 -1.97 8.62
N TYR A 70 2.24 -2.63 7.50
CA TYR A 70 0.87 -2.88 7.03
C TYR A 70 -0.06 -3.43 8.13
N GLN A 71 0.37 -4.43 8.89
CA GLN A 71 -0.40 -5.06 9.97
C GLN A 71 -0.02 -4.56 11.37
N VAL A 72 0.96 -3.69 11.50
CA VAL A 72 1.39 -3.18 12.81
C VAL A 72 0.24 -2.40 13.45
N SER A 73 -0.21 -2.86 14.61
CA SER A 73 -1.27 -2.22 15.40
C SER A 73 -1.14 -2.57 16.86
N ARG A 74 -1.59 -1.67 17.75
CA ARG A 74 -1.64 -1.94 19.19
C ARG A 74 -2.50 -3.17 19.49
N MET A 75 -3.60 -3.34 18.74
CA MET A 75 -4.49 -4.51 18.86
C MET A 75 -3.76 -5.81 18.54
N GLY A 76 -3.09 -5.92 17.40
CA GLY A 76 -2.37 -7.14 17.02
C GLY A 76 -1.21 -7.47 17.97
N TYR A 77 -0.52 -6.44 18.51
CA TYR A 77 0.54 -6.65 19.51
C TYR A 77 -0.05 -7.12 20.85
N ALA A 78 -1.18 -6.58 21.27
CA ALA A 78 -1.87 -7.03 22.49
C ALA A 78 -2.33 -8.49 22.43
N GLU A 79 -2.77 -8.98 21.26
CA GLU A 79 -3.15 -10.38 21.05
C GLU A 79 -2.00 -11.37 21.29
N VAL A 80 -0.76 -10.95 21.09
CA VAL A 80 0.43 -11.75 21.38
C VAL A 80 1.08 -11.38 22.72
N GLY A 81 0.38 -10.62 23.57
CA GLY A 81 0.82 -10.28 24.92
C GLY A 81 1.90 -9.20 24.98
N LEU A 82 2.07 -8.41 23.92
CA LEU A 82 3.04 -7.32 23.87
C LEU A 82 2.36 -5.97 24.21
N ALA A 83 3.14 -5.08 24.81
CA ALA A 83 2.66 -3.75 25.18
C ALA A 83 2.39 -2.88 23.94
N PRO A 84 1.37 -1.99 23.98
CA PRO A 84 1.00 -1.10 22.86
C PRO A 84 2.16 -0.25 22.35
N GLU A 85 3.03 0.20 23.24
CA GLU A 85 4.21 1.02 22.92
C GLU A 85 5.20 0.30 22.00
N ARG A 86 5.19 -1.04 21.99
CA ARG A 86 6.00 -1.82 21.06
C ARG A 86 5.47 -1.72 19.63
N ALA A 87 4.16 -1.65 19.45
CA ALA A 87 3.56 -1.42 18.14
C ALA A 87 3.94 -0.02 17.63
N ASP A 88 3.87 0.99 18.49
CA ASP A 88 4.26 2.36 18.14
C ASP A 88 5.73 2.42 17.75
N ALA A 89 6.61 1.80 18.53
CA ALA A 89 8.03 1.71 18.21
C ALA A 89 8.30 0.95 16.89
N ALA A 90 7.51 -0.09 16.58
CA ALA A 90 7.63 -0.84 15.33
C ALA A 90 7.19 0.01 14.12
N LEU A 91 6.14 0.82 14.25
CA LEU A 91 5.75 1.79 13.21
C LEU A 91 6.91 2.75 12.88
N LEU A 92 7.50 3.40 13.88
CA LEU A 92 8.62 4.33 13.69
C LEU A 92 9.87 3.62 13.15
N ARG A 93 10.19 2.44 13.67
CA ARG A 93 11.32 1.62 13.20
C ARG A 93 11.18 1.24 11.73
N SER A 94 9.95 0.95 11.26
CA SER A 94 9.71 0.61 9.85
C SER A 94 10.09 1.74 8.91
N VAL A 95 9.82 2.99 9.30
CA VAL A 95 10.19 4.19 8.55
C VAL A 95 11.71 4.43 8.62
N THR A 96 12.29 4.38 9.83
CA THR A 96 13.73 4.60 10.03
C THR A 96 14.54 3.61 9.20
N LEU A 97 14.14 2.34 9.17
CA LEU A 97 14.81 1.32 8.38
C LEU A 97 14.71 1.61 6.87
N ALA A 98 13.50 1.93 6.38
CA ALA A 98 13.31 2.30 4.98
C ALA A 98 14.15 3.53 4.59
N ARG A 99 14.19 4.58 5.45
CA ARG A 99 15.01 5.78 5.26
C ARG A 99 16.49 5.46 5.22
N SER A 100 16.97 4.55 6.06
CA SER A 100 18.39 4.15 6.04
C SER A 100 18.80 3.54 4.72
N VAL A 101 17.90 2.74 4.10
CA VAL A 101 18.14 2.17 2.78
C VAL A 101 18.05 3.23 1.69
N VAL A 102 17.10 4.16 1.75
CA VAL A 102 17.02 5.27 0.78
C VAL A 102 18.31 6.09 0.77
N ALA A 103 18.93 6.31 1.92
CA ALA A 103 20.21 7.04 2.05
C ALA A 103 21.39 6.36 1.32
N GLU A 104 21.29 5.06 1.02
CA GLU A 104 22.31 4.35 0.21
C GLU A 104 22.25 4.74 -1.28
N PHE A 105 21.23 5.48 -1.73
CA PHE A 105 21.02 5.89 -3.12
C PHE A 105 21.06 7.41 -3.30
N PRO A 106 22.19 8.06 -3.03
CA PRO A 106 22.30 9.50 -3.15
C PRO A 106 22.02 9.94 -4.61
N GLY A 107 21.26 11.01 -4.77
CA GLY A 107 20.87 11.54 -6.08
C GLY A 107 19.61 10.89 -6.69
N ARG A 108 19.03 9.86 -6.06
CA ARG A 108 17.71 9.32 -6.44
C ARG A 108 16.65 9.86 -5.48
N ARG A 109 15.57 10.38 -6.04
CA ARG A 109 14.38 10.72 -5.25
C ARG A 109 13.57 9.45 -5.01
N VAL A 110 13.55 8.96 -3.78
CA VAL A 110 12.72 7.82 -3.36
C VAL A 110 11.91 8.25 -2.14
N LEU A 111 10.60 8.11 -2.22
CA LEU A 111 9.69 8.39 -1.11
C LEU A 111 9.52 7.18 -0.22
N VAL A 112 9.26 7.42 1.06
CA VAL A 112 8.91 6.40 2.06
C VAL A 112 7.45 6.61 2.46
N ALA A 113 6.61 5.65 2.14
CA ALA A 113 5.19 5.65 2.49
C ALA A 113 4.92 4.79 3.72
N GLY A 114 4.33 5.36 4.77
CA GLY A 114 3.90 4.62 5.96
C GLY A 114 2.72 3.72 5.61
N SER A 115 2.94 2.42 5.47
CA SER A 115 1.92 1.44 5.09
C SER A 115 0.96 1.15 6.23
N LEU A 116 -0.34 1.30 5.98
CA LEU A 116 -1.44 1.12 6.92
C LEU A 116 -2.55 0.27 6.29
N GLY A 117 -2.63 -0.99 6.67
CA GLY A 117 -3.71 -1.89 6.26
C GLY A 117 -5.04 -1.56 6.94
N PRO A 118 -6.16 -2.12 6.44
CA PRO A 118 -7.47 -1.99 7.04
C PRO A 118 -7.57 -2.72 8.39
N TYR A 119 -8.63 -2.48 9.12
CA TYR A 119 -8.92 -3.17 10.38
C TYR A 119 -8.89 -4.70 10.23
N GLY A 120 -9.46 -5.19 9.13
CA GLY A 120 -9.47 -6.63 8.80
C GLY A 120 -8.10 -7.28 8.68
N ALA A 121 -7.07 -6.52 8.29
CA ALA A 121 -5.71 -7.03 8.21
C ALA A 121 -5.14 -7.38 9.60
N ALA A 122 -5.51 -6.63 10.64
CA ALA A 122 -5.09 -6.89 12.00
C ALA A 122 -5.85 -8.06 12.66
N LEU A 123 -6.92 -8.56 12.06
CA LEU A 123 -7.65 -9.74 12.53
C LEU A 123 -7.02 -11.07 12.09
N HIS A 124 -6.07 -11.08 11.18
CA HIS A 124 -5.33 -12.26 10.67
C HIS A 124 -6.21 -13.41 10.16
N ASN A 125 -7.43 -13.13 9.73
CA ASN A 125 -8.43 -14.11 9.30
C ASN A 125 -8.91 -13.92 7.86
N GLY A 126 -8.28 -13.04 7.09
CA GLY A 126 -8.64 -12.70 5.70
C GLY A 126 -9.79 -11.69 5.60
N ALA A 127 -10.16 -11.03 6.69
CA ALA A 127 -11.22 -10.03 6.70
C ALA A 127 -10.93 -8.82 5.82
N GLU A 128 -9.65 -8.51 5.56
CA GLU A 128 -9.21 -7.50 4.58
C GLU A 128 -9.65 -7.78 3.13
N TYR A 129 -10.10 -9.00 2.86
CA TYR A 129 -10.65 -9.39 1.55
C TYR A 129 -12.17 -9.57 1.56
N THR A 130 -12.83 -9.35 2.70
CA THR A 130 -14.28 -9.47 2.83
C THR A 130 -14.95 -8.22 3.37
N GLY A 131 -14.23 -7.39 4.14
CA GLY A 131 -14.77 -6.20 4.82
C GLY A 131 -15.77 -6.52 5.93
N LYS A 132 -15.84 -7.78 6.37
CA LYS A 132 -16.78 -8.21 7.42
C LYS A 132 -16.09 -8.22 8.77
N TYR A 133 -16.37 -7.21 9.56
CA TYR A 133 -15.83 -7.08 10.92
C TYR A 133 -16.97 -7.03 11.92
N ASP A 134 -16.74 -7.59 13.11
CA ASP A 134 -17.61 -7.41 14.26
C ASP A 134 -16.99 -6.34 15.16
N CYS A 135 -17.13 -5.08 14.74
CA CYS A 135 -16.62 -3.92 15.49
C CYS A 135 -17.50 -2.70 15.24
N SER A 136 -17.48 -1.75 16.17
CA SER A 136 -18.19 -0.49 16.02
C SER A 136 -17.40 0.52 15.15
N PHE A 137 -18.09 1.54 14.64
CA PHE A 137 -17.44 2.65 13.97
C PHE A 137 -16.39 3.34 14.85
N ALA A 138 -16.66 3.48 16.16
CA ALA A 138 -15.71 4.04 17.11
C ALA A 138 -14.44 3.18 17.25
N ASP A 139 -14.56 1.85 17.13
CA ASP A 139 -13.39 0.97 17.13
C ASP A 139 -12.54 1.15 15.87
N LEU A 140 -13.17 1.31 14.70
CA LEU A 140 -12.46 1.64 13.45
C LEU A 140 -11.72 2.98 13.57
N VAL A 141 -12.40 4.02 14.06
CA VAL A 141 -11.78 5.34 14.28
C VAL A 141 -10.58 5.24 15.22
N ARG A 142 -10.73 4.54 16.35
CA ARG A 142 -9.65 4.36 17.33
C ARG A 142 -8.47 3.62 16.70
N PHE A 143 -8.71 2.51 16.00
CA PHE A 143 -7.69 1.70 15.34
C PHE A 143 -6.84 2.51 14.35
N HIS A 144 -7.48 3.32 13.51
CA HIS A 144 -6.76 4.16 12.55
C HIS A 144 -6.06 5.33 13.23
N ARG A 145 -6.73 5.99 14.19
CA ARG A 145 -6.18 7.15 14.91
C ARG A 145 -4.88 6.81 15.62
N GLU A 146 -4.81 5.69 16.33
CA GLU A 146 -3.62 5.25 17.05
C GLU A 146 -2.40 5.15 16.15
N ARG A 147 -2.55 4.61 14.93
CA ARG A 147 -1.45 4.46 13.97
C ARG A 147 -1.11 5.75 13.24
N ILE A 148 -2.13 6.52 12.86
CA ILE A 148 -1.97 7.83 12.21
C ILE A 148 -1.22 8.77 13.16
N GLU A 149 -1.59 8.83 14.43
CA GLU A 149 -0.98 9.71 15.43
C GLU A 149 0.51 9.45 15.60
N VAL A 150 0.95 8.20 15.60
CA VAL A 150 2.37 7.83 15.66
C VAL A 150 3.14 8.44 14.49
N PHE A 151 2.65 8.30 13.26
CA PHE A 151 3.30 8.87 12.08
C PHE A 151 3.16 10.39 12.01
N ALA A 152 2.05 10.95 12.46
CA ALA A 152 1.77 12.39 12.42
C ALA A 152 2.63 13.19 13.40
N THR A 153 2.99 12.59 14.53
CA THR A 153 3.86 13.19 15.55
C THR A 153 5.35 12.91 15.34
N ALA A 154 5.68 11.99 14.44
CA ALA A 154 7.06 11.66 14.09
C ALA A 154 7.76 12.81 13.37
N SER A 155 9.08 12.88 13.51
CA SER A 155 9.89 13.91 12.87
C SER A 155 11.24 13.34 12.38
N GLY A 156 11.89 14.06 11.47
CA GLY A 156 13.20 13.66 10.95
C GLY A 156 13.15 12.27 10.28
N PRO A 157 14.06 11.34 10.63
CA PRO A 157 14.15 10.04 9.98
C PRO A 157 12.99 9.08 10.32
N GLU A 158 12.21 9.40 11.33
CA GLU A 158 11.04 8.60 11.76
C GLU A 158 9.76 8.99 11.03
N ALA A 159 9.73 10.15 10.37
CA ALA A 159 8.55 10.62 9.64
C ALA A 159 8.49 10.03 8.22
N PRO A 160 7.37 9.41 7.81
CA PRO A 160 7.15 9.04 6.41
C PRO A 160 6.89 10.29 5.55
N ASP A 161 7.08 10.19 4.23
CA ASP A 161 6.74 11.28 3.30
C ASP A 161 5.23 11.42 3.10
N LEU A 162 4.52 10.29 3.23
CA LEU A 162 3.06 10.21 3.12
C LEU A 162 2.58 8.88 3.73
N LEU A 163 1.26 8.75 3.89
CA LEU A 163 0.62 7.53 4.37
C LEU A 163 0.04 6.72 3.21
N ALA A 164 0.07 5.41 3.33
CA ALA A 164 -0.49 4.46 2.38
C ALA A 164 -1.62 3.67 3.05
N PHE A 165 -2.86 4.08 2.84
CA PHE A 165 -4.02 3.28 3.21
C PHE A 165 -4.29 2.27 2.10
N GLU A 166 -3.95 1.00 2.35
CA GLU A 166 -3.91 -0.02 1.29
C GLU A 166 -4.81 -1.22 1.59
N THR A 167 -5.32 -1.82 0.50
CA THR A 167 -6.14 -3.03 0.54
C THR A 167 -7.47 -2.84 1.29
N PHE A 168 -8.03 -1.63 1.24
CA PHE A 168 -9.30 -1.33 1.91
C PHE A 168 -10.43 -2.10 1.25
N PRO A 169 -11.18 -2.93 2.01
CA PRO A 169 -12.18 -3.81 1.43
C PRO A 169 -13.58 -3.20 1.34
N SER A 170 -13.85 -2.12 2.05
CA SER A 170 -15.21 -1.57 2.22
C SER A 170 -15.27 -0.05 2.19
N LEU A 171 -16.46 0.46 1.87
CA LEU A 171 -16.77 1.89 1.96
C LEU A 171 -16.88 2.35 3.42
N GLU A 172 -17.32 1.46 4.32
CA GLU A 172 -17.62 1.79 5.72
C GLU A 172 -16.38 2.23 6.51
N GLU A 173 -15.22 1.68 6.18
CA GLU A 173 -13.98 2.00 6.90
C GLU A 173 -13.39 3.36 6.50
N VAL A 174 -13.72 3.89 5.31
CA VAL A 174 -13.19 5.17 4.81
C VAL A 174 -13.56 6.37 5.68
N PRO A 175 -14.83 6.56 6.13
CA PRO A 175 -15.20 7.64 7.03
C PRO A 175 -14.44 7.61 8.36
N ALA A 176 -14.13 6.41 8.87
CA ALA A 176 -13.36 6.26 10.11
C ALA A 176 -11.92 6.77 9.95
N VAL A 177 -11.28 6.46 8.80
CA VAL A 177 -9.97 7.03 8.47
C VAL A 177 -10.05 8.54 8.30
N GLY A 178 -11.10 9.05 7.63
CA GLY A 178 -11.33 10.49 7.47
C GLY A 178 -11.42 11.22 8.80
N GLU A 179 -12.17 10.67 9.76
CA GLU A 179 -12.26 11.23 11.13
C GLU A 179 -10.90 11.16 11.85
N ALA A 180 -10.17 10.07 11.71
CA ALA A 180 -8.85 9.90 12.31
C ALA A 180 -7.79 10.85 11.70
N LEU A 181 -7.88 11.18 10.41
CA LEU A 181 -7.00 12.11 9.70
C LEU A 181 -7.34 13.59 9.95
N ALA A 182 -8.57 13.90 10.33
CA ALA A 182 -9.04 15.29 10.45
C ALA A 182 -8.15 16.20 11.32
N PRO A 183 -7.54 15.73 12.44
CA PRO A 183 -6.62 16.53 13.25
C PRO A 183 -5.29 16.85 12.54
N TRP A 184 -4.96 16.18 11.44
CA TRP A 184 -3.67 16.19 10.78
C TRP A 184 -3.75 16.69 9.32
N PRO A 185 -4.14 17.96 9.08
CA PRO A 185 -4.36 18.45 7.72
C PRO A 185 -3.09 18.54 6.86
N ALA A 186 -1.89 18.47 7.46
CA ALA A 186 -0.62 18.51 6.76
C ALA A 186 -0.18 17.13 6.22
N LEU A 187 -0.78 16.04 6.67
CA LEU A 187 -0.46 14.71 6.16
C LEU A 187 -1.00 14.52 4.74
N SER A 188 -0.19 13.87 3.91
CA SER A 188 -0.61 13.38 2.60
C SER A 188 -0.86 11.88 2.66
N ALA A 189 -1.86 11.39 1.92
CA ALA A 189 -2.18 9.97 1.91
C ALA A 189 -2.69 9.52 0.54
N TRP A 190 -2.39 8.28 0.16
CA TRP A 190 -3.16 7.60 -0.87
C TRP A 190 -4.12 6.58 -0.27
N PHE A 191 -5.15 6.24 -1.04
CA PHE A 191 -6.07 5.17 -0.72
C PHE A 191 -6.13 4.16 -1.84
N SER A 192 -6.00 2.87 -1.52
CA SER A 192 -6.19 1.80 -2.49
C SER A 192 -7.09 0.70 -1.94
N PHE A 193 -7.91 0.16 -2.83
CA PHE A 193 -8.96 -0.78 -2.49
C PHE A 193 -8.66 -2.17 -3.04
N SER A 194 -9.03 -3.20 -2.26
CA SER A 194 -9.18 -4.55 -2.78
C SER A 194 -10.56 -4.71 -3.41
N CYS A 195 -10.64 -5.41 -4.55
CA CYS A 195 -11.87 -5.55 -5.32
C CYS A 195 -12.20 -7.01 -5.57
N ARG A 196 -13.49 -7.38 -5.45
CA ARG A 196 -13.99 -8.72 -5.78
C ARG A 196 -14.24 -8.92 -7.28
N ASP A 197 -14.51 -7.82 -7.99
CA ASP A 197 -14.76 -7.80 -9.42
C ASP A 197 -14.34 -6.46 -10.05
N ALA A 198 -14.67 -6.25 -11.33
CA ALA A 198 -14.28 -5.07 -12.10
C ALA A 198 -14.99 -3.75 -11.70
N GLN A 199 -15.91 -3.78 -10.73
CA GLN A 199 -16.75 -2.63 -10.37
C GLN A 199 -16.91 -2.43 -8.85
N HIS A 200 -16.70 -3.49 -8.05
CA HIS A 200 -17.01 -3.47 -6.62
C HIS A 200 -15.78 -3.79 -5.78
N VAL A 201 -15.66 -3.08 -4.67
CA VAL A 201 -14.68 -3.43 -3.63
C VAL A 201 -15.02 -4.80 -3.02
N SER A 202 -14.13 -5.37 -2.24
CA SER A 202 -14.26 -6.74 -1.72
C SER A 202 -15.54 -6.98 -0.93
N HIS A 203 -15.99 -6.01 -0.14
CA HIS A 203 -17.23 -6.09 0.64
C HIS A 203 -18.49 -6.03 -0.26
N GLY A 204 -18.45 -5.22 -1.32
CA GLY A 204 -19.52 -5.20 -2.32
C GLY A 204 -20.02 -3.85 -2.76
N GLU A 205 -19.58 -2.77 -2.17
CA GLU A 205 -19.95 -1.42 -2.58
C GLU A 205 -19.30 -1.07 -3.92
N PRO A 206 -19.91 -0.17 -4.71
CA PRO A 206 -19.32 0.30 -5.94
C PRO A 206 -17.96 1.00 -5.67
N LEU A 207 -16.92 0.62 -6.42
CA LEU A 207 -15.61 1.26 -6.32
C LEU A 207 -15.70 2.77 -6.63
N ALA A 208 -16.62 3.17 -7.49
CA ALA A 208 -16.84 4.58 -7.82
C ALA A 208 -17.24 5.40 -6.59
N ASP A 209 -18.10 4.86 -5.72
CA ASP A 209 -18.55 5.53 -4.50
C ASP A 209 -17.39 5.64 -3.49
N CYS A 210 -16.59 4.57 -3.36
CA CYS A 210 -15.39 4.59 -2.54
C CYS A 210 -14.38 5.63 -3.02
N ALA A 211 -14.13 5.69 -4.33
CA ALA A 211 -13.21 6.65 -4.95
C ALA A 211 -13.70 8.09 -4.77
N ALA A 212 -14.98 8.36 -4.97
CA ALA A 212 -15.57 9.69 -4.77
C ALA A 212 -15.45 10.14 -3.30
N LEU A 213 -15.67 9.23 -2.35
CA LEU A 213 -15.59 9.53 -0.93
C LEU A 213 -14.15 9.90 -0.53
N VAL A 214 -13.15 9.07 -0.87
CA VAL A 214 -11.74 9.38 -0.54
C VAL A 214 -11.22 10.58 -1.28
N ALA A 215 -11.70 10.87 -2.51
CA ALA A 215 -11.32 12.07 -3.26
C ALA A 215 -11.71 13.36 -2.54
N GLY A 216 -12.77 13.31 -1.73
CA GLY A 216 -13.24 14.44 -0.91
C GLY A 216 -12.38 14.71 0.33
N LEU A 217 -11.51 13.81 0.74
CA LEU A 217 -10.61 14.03 1.87
C LEU A 217 -9.45 14.95 1.46
N PRO A 218 -9.17 16.03 2.20
CA PRO A 218 -8.12 16.99 1.83
C PRO A 218 -6.73 16.36 1.68
N GLN A 219 -6.44 15.35 2.50
CA GLN A 219 -5.15 14.65 2.53
C GLN A 219 -4.93 13.71 1.35
N THR A 220 -5.96 13.38 0.57
CA THR A 220 -5.85 12.40 -0.53
C THR A 220 -5.05 12.95 -1.70
N VAL A 221 -3.93 12.29 -2.00
CA VAL A 221 -3.03 12.64 -3.11
C VAL A 221 -3.12 11.69 -4.30
N ALA A 222 -3.60 10.46 -4.09
CA ALA A 222 -3.87 9.48 -5.14
C ALA A 222 -4.92 8.46 -4.68
N ILE A 223 -5.56 7.83 -5.64
CA ILE A 223 -6.58 6.79 -5.41
C ILE A 223 -6.24 5.59 -6.28
N GLY A 224 -6.45 4.38 -5.76
CA GLY A 224 -6.08 3.22 -6.51
C GLY A 224 -6.74 1.92 -6.10
N VAL A 225 -6.19 0.85 -6.67
CA VAL A 225 -6.55 -0.53 -6.36
C VAL A 225 -5.29 -1.38 -6.22
N ASN A 226 -5.30 -2.34 -5.32
CA ASN A 226 -4.17 -3.24 -5.11
C ASN A 226 -4.62 -4.64 -4.68
N CYS A 227 -3.67 -5.57 -4.66
CA CYS A 227 -3.85 -6.94 -4.19
C CYS A 227 -4.98 -7.69 -4.90
N ILE A 228 -5.10 -7.47 -6.20
CA ILE A 228 -6.13 -8.03 -7.10
C ILE A 228 -5.48 -8.66 -8.34
N PRO A 229 -6.21 -9.50 -9.09
CA PRO A 229 -5.69 -10.06 -10.34
C PRO A 229 -5.40 -8.96 -11.37
N PRO A 230 -4.23 -8.99 -12.05
CA PRO A 230 -3.79 -7.94 -12.97
C PRO A 230 -4.73 -7.74 -14.17
N ARG A 231 -5.46 -8.78 -14.58
CA ARG A 231 -6.45 -8.70 -15.68
C ARG A 231 -7.64 -7.79 -15.39
N GLN A 232 -7.92 -7.49 -14.13
CA GLN A 232 -9.04 -6.60 -13.75
C GLN A 232 -8.67 -5.11 -13.81
N ILE A 233 -7.38 -4.79 -13.82
CA ILE A 233 -6.86 -3.42 -13.72
C ILE A 233 -7.42 -2.47 -14.78
N PRO A 234 -7.49 -2.79 -16.09
CA PRO A 234 -7.98 -1.84 -17.09
C PRO A 234 -9.41 -1.35 -16.81
N SER A 235 -10.32 -2.26 -16.41
CA SER A 235 -11.70 -1.92 -16.06
C SER A 235 -11.78 -1.05 -14.82
N LEU A 236 -10.97 -1.37 -13.79
CA LEU A 236 -10.94 -0.60 -12.54
C LEU A 236 -10.34 0.80 -12.72
N ILE A 237 -9.33 0.97 -13.59
CA ILE A 237 -8.84 2.30 -13.98
C ILE A 237 -9.98 3.14 -14.59
N ALA A 238 -10.79 2.55 -15.48
CA ALA A 238 -11.92 3.26 -16.09
C ALA A 238 -12.94 3.73 -15.04
N VAL A 239 -13.25 2.89 -14.05
CA VAL A 239 -14.14 3.23 -12.93
C VAL A 239 -13.54 4.38 -12.10
N LEU A 240 -12.28 4.28 -11.69
CA LEU A 240 -11.61 5.33 -10.89
C LEU A 240 -11.57 6.66 -11.61
N ARG A 241 -11.27 6.66 -12.92
CA ARG A 241 -11.24 7.88 -13.73
C ARG A 241 -12.60 8.55 -13.88
N SER A 242 -13.69 7.77 -13.90
CA SER A 242 -15.04 8.33 -13.97
C SER A 242 -15.49 8.96 -12.66
N ALA A 243 -14.91 8.52 -11.54
CA ALA A 243 -15.31 8.93 -10.19
C ALA A 243 -14.44 10.05 -9.59
N SER A 244 -13.21 10.28 -10.11
CA SER A 244 -12.27 11.22 -9.52
C SER A 244 -11.25 11.75 -10.52
N ASN A 245 -10.78 13.00 -10.28
CA ASN A 245 -9.65 13.62 -10.99
C ASN A 245 -8.30 13.42 -10.26
N LYS A 246 -8.26 12.70 -9.15
CA LYS A 246 -7.02 12.41 -8.43
C LYS A 246 -6.12 11.48 -9.28
N PRO A 247 -4.80 11.52 -9.11
CA PRO A 247 -3.88 10.55 -9.68
C PRO A 247 -4.31 9.12 -9.39
N ILE A 248 -4.26 8.26 -10.41
CA ILE A 248 -4.63 6.84 -10.28
C ILE A 248 -3.39 6.01 -10.11
N MET A 249 -3.41 5.14 -9.10
CA MET A 249 -2.36 4.15 -8.86
C MET A 249 -2.90 2.73 -8.88
N VAL A 250 -2.08 1.80 -9.41
CA VAL A 250 -2.43 0.38 -9.44
C VAL A 250 -1.22 -0.48 -9.08
N TYR A 251 -1.41 -1.44 -8.18
CA TYR A 251 -0.38 -2.39 -7.78
C TYR A 251 -0.99 -3.78 -7.51
N PRO A 252 -1.29 -4.50 -8.60
CA PRO A 252 -1.91 -5.82 -8.52
C PRO A 252 -0.93 -6.91 -8.08
N ASN A 253 -1.48 -8.12 -7.89
CA ASN A 253 -0.70 -9.34 -7.70
C ASN A 253 0.05 -9.70 -8.99
N SER A 254 1.00 -10.63 -8.90
CA SER A 254 1.85 -11.03 -10.03
C SER A 254 1.12 -11.68 -11.22
N GLY A 255 -0.09 -12.20 -10.99
CA GLY A 255 -0.85 -13.00 -11.95
C GLY A 255 -1.09 -14.43 -11.49
N GLU A 256 -0.33 -14.93 -10.51
CA GLU A 256 -0.62 -16.18 -9.82
C GLU A 256 -1.95 -16.07 -9.07
N GLY A 257 -2.70 -17.17 -9.04
CA GLY A 257 -3.95 -17.30 -8.28
C GLY A 257 -3.70 -17.96 -6.92
N TRP A 258 -4.45 -17.55 -5.92
CA TRP A 258 -4.45 -18.23 -4.64
C TRP A 258 -5.48 -19.37 -4.63
N ASP A 259 -5.04 -20.62 -4.44
CA ASP A 259 -5.92 -21.75 -4.17
C ASP A 259 -6.20 -21.81 -2.66
N ALA A 260 -7.40 -21.41 -2.26
CA ALA A 260 -7.78 -21.35 -0.86
C ALA A 260 -7.93 -22.76 -0.24
N GLN A 261 -8.23 -23.81 -1.04
CA GLN A 261 -8.37 -25.16 -0.57
C GLN A 261 -7.02 -25.82 -0.34
N ALA A 262 -6.10 -25.67 -1.32
CA ALA A 262 -4.74 -26.18 -1.21
C ALA A 262 -3.82 -25.25 -0.37
N ARG A 263 -4.28 -24.02 -0.06
CA ARG A 263 -3.52 -22.97 0.64
C ARG A 263 -2.16 -22.71 0.00
N CYS A 264 -2.16 -22.61 -1.34
CA CYS A 264 -0.95 -22.33 -2.11
C CYS A 264 -1.24 -21.43 -3.30
N TRP A 265 -0.19 -20.79 -3.80
CA TRP A 265 -0.24 -20.05 -5.06
C TRP A 265 -0.14 -21.00 -6.25
N ILE A 266 -0.98 -20.79 -7.26
CA ILE A 266 -1.05 -21.59 -8.48
C ILE A 266 -0.87 -20.71 -9.71
N GLY A 267 -0.34 -21.30 -10.79
CA GLY A 267 -0.06 -20.60 -12.03
C GLY A 267 1.41 -20.17 -12.13
N SER A 268 1.67 -19.25 -13.03
CA SER A 268 2.99 -18.69 -13.27
C SER A 268 2.93 -17.17 -13.28
N SER A 269 4.04 -16.55 -12.93
CA SER A 269 4.24 -15.12 -12.96
C SER A 269 5.44 -14.81 -13.84
N ASP A 270 5.19 -14.20 -15.01
CA ASP A 270 6.24 -13.75 -15.93
C ASP A 270 6.45 -12.24 -15.79
N PRO A 271 7.66 -11.79 -15.35
CA PRO A 271 7.97 -10.38 -15.27
C PRO A 271 7.82 -9.62 -16.58
N ALA A 272 8.11 -10.24 -17.73
CA ALA A 272 7.98 -9.58 -19.04
C ALA A 272 6.52 -9.37 -19.43
N GLU A 273 5.66 -10.34 -19.15
CA GLU A 273 4.22 -10.21 -19.33
C GLU A 273 3.66 -9.11 -18.41
N PHE A 274 4.08 -9.10 -17.14
CA PHE A 274 3.69 -8.06 -16.18
C PHE A 274 4.10 -6.67 -16.65
N GLY A 275 5.31 -6.52 -17.21
CA GLY A 275 5.78 -5.26 -17.82
C GLY A 275 4.91 -4.80 -19.00
N SER A 276 4.51 -5.74 -19.87
CA SER A 276 3.60 -5.45 -20.98
C SER A 276 2.22 -5.00 -20.50
N MET A 277 1.71 -5.64 -19.44
CA MET A 277 0.47 -5.21 -18.79
C MET A 277 0.64 -3.83 -18.14
N ALA A 278 1.76 -3.54 -17.46
CA ALA A 278 2.03 -2.25 -16.87
C ALA A 278 2.02 -1.11 -17.90
N ALA A 279 2.60 -1.32 -19.08
CA ALA A 279 2.54 -0.37 -20.18
C ALA A 279 1.09 -0.09 -20.61
N SER A 280 0.24 -1.12 -20.67
CA SER A 280 -1.18 -0.96 -20.98
C SER A 280 -1.95 -0.20 -19.88
N TRP A 281 -1.60 -0.38 -18.61
CA TRP A 281 -2.22 0.36 -17.51
C TRP A 281 -1.84 1.83 -17.52
N PHE A 282 -0.59 2.16 -17.82
CA PHE A 282 -0.19 3.55 -18.04
C PHE A 282 -0.97 4.17 -19.21
N ALA A 283 -1.07 3.47 -20.34
CA ALA A 283 -1.87 3.92 -21.49
C ALA A 283 -3.36 4.08 -21.16
N ALA A 284 -3.92 3.26 -20.27
CA ALA A 284 -5.28 3.38 -19.78
C ALA A 284 -5.48 4.56 -18.81
N GLY A 285 -4.39 5.15 -18.30
CA GLY A 285 -4.41 6.36 -17.47
C GLY A 285 -4.04 6.17 -16.01
N ALA A 286 -3.42 5.06 -15.62
CA ALA A 286 -2.70 4.99 -14.37
C ALA A 286 -1.48 5.92 -14.44
N GLN A 287 -1.23 6.70 -13.40
CA GLN A 287 -0.03 7.52 -13.28
C GLN A 287 1.07 6.82 -12.49
N ILE A 288 0.69 5.91 -11.60
CA ILE A 288 1.61 5.22 -10.70
C ILE A 288 1.29 3.72 -10.75
N VAL A 289 2.32 2.92 -10.97
CA VAL A 289 2.21 1.46 -11.07
C VAL A 289 3.23 0.79 -10.16
N GLY A 290 2.83 -0.27 -9.51
CA GLY A 290 3.68 -1.14 -8.69
C GLY A 290 3.19 -2.57 -8.70
N GLY A 291 3.51 -3.29 -7.64
CA GLY A 291 3.04 -4.65 -7.45
C GLY A 291 2.65 -4.97 -6.01
N CYS A 292 1.86 -6.02 -5.83
CA CYS A 292 1.46 -6.54 -4.52
C CYS A 292 1.91 -8.00 -4.39
N CYS A 293 1.07 -8.88 -3.87
CA CYS A 293 1.45 -10.27 -3.60
C CYS A 293 2.11 -10.95 -4.80
N ARG A 294 3.18 -11.69 -4.52
CA ARG A 294 3.99 -12.47 -5.46
C ARG A 294 4.76 -11.66 -6.51
N THR A 295 4.61 -10.31 -6.55
CA THR A 295 5.49 -9.49 -7.38
C THR A 295 6.85 -9.34 -6.72
N ARG A 296 7.90 -9.36 -7.51
CA ARG A 296 9.29 -9.38 -7.10
C ARG A 296 10.09 -8.26 -7.79
N PRO A 297 11.33 -7.98 -7.40
CA PRO A 297 12.17 -6.96 -8.04
C PRO A 297 12.25 -7.07 -9.57
N ALA A 298 12.18 -8.28 -10.11
CA ALA A 298 12.17 -8.49 -11.58
C ALA A 298 10.92 -7.89 -12.25
N HIS A 299 9.74 -7.99 -11.62
CA HIS A 299 8.49 -7.37 -12.10
C HIS A 299 8.60 -5.86 -12.05
N ILE A 300 9.08 -5.30 -10.94
CA ILE A 300 9.20 -3.85 -10.76
C ILE A 300 10.22 -3.25 -11.74
N ARG A 301 11.27 -3.99 -12.11
CA ARG A 301 12.18 -3.56 -13.17
C ARG A 301 11.48 -3.41 -14.51
N GLN A 302 10.55 -4.30 -14.84
CA GLN A 302 9.75 -4.21 -16.06
C GLN A 302 8.76 -3.03 -15.99
N VAL A 303 8.14 -2.79 -14.84
CA VAL A 303 7.30 -1.59 -14.61
C VAL A 303 8.13 -0.32 -14.80
N SER A 304 9.35 -0.27 -14.26
CA SER A 304 10.25 0.88 -14.41
C SER A 304 10.63 1.13 -15.87
N GLN A 305 10.86 0.07 -16.64
CA GLN A 305 11.12 0.18 -18.09
C GLN A 305 9.89 0.72 -18.85
N ALA A 306 8.68 0.24 -18.51
CA ALA A 306 7.44 0.74 -19.10
C ALA A 306 7.20 2.22 -18.74
N ALA A 307 7.46 2.64 -17.51
CA ALA A 307 7.34 4.02 -17.07
C ALA A 307 8.32 4.97 -17.79
N ALA A 308 9.53 4.52 -18.10
CA ALA A 308 10.53 5.32 -18.81
C ALA A 308 10.05 5.74 -20.22
N LEU A 309 9.19 4.95 -20.84
CA LEU A 309 8.60 5.25 -22.16
C LEU A 309 7.56 6.38 -22.12
N LEU A 310 7.04 6.74 -20.92
CA LEU A 310 6.10 7.86 -20.77
C LEU A 310 6.78 9.22 -20.91
N SER A 311 8.10 9.27 -20.71
CA SER A 311 8.90 10.50 -20.70
C SER A 311 9.69 10.70 -21.99
N ALA A 312 9.61 9.76 -22.92
CA ALA A 312 10.26 9.81 -24.24
C ALA A 312 9.30 10.31 -25.32
#